data_d8eb34ffaf32ee6d93e54e9c68e86c40
#
_entry.id   d8eb34ffaf32ee6d93e54e9c68e86c40
#
_cell.length_a   1.000
_cell.length_b   1.000
_cell.length_c   1.000
_cell.angle_alpha   90.00
_cell.angle_beta   90.00
_cell.angle_gamma   90.00
#
_symmetry.space_group_name_H-M   'P 1'
#
loop_
_entity.id
_entity.type
_entity.pdbx_description
1 polymer ?
#
loop_
_entity_poly.entity_id
_entity_poly.type
_entity_poly.pdbx_seq_one_letter_code
_entity_poly.pdbx_strand_id
1 'polypeptide(L)'
;KALIDYNFDRLAEAGIKNAVVNLCYRGDMIRKHLTAAHPDFNLVFSEEAEALETGGGIRKALPLLKDPAFFVCNSDVFFVDRGYKPVLWRMADAWDEKKYDILLLLQDLKDVCGDKGVGDYRVGTGGKIERNAAKTAGYPYMFGGISIVSRKIFAGETREKFSLRDLFDLAQSRGRLGF
;
A
#
# COMPACT_ATOMS: atom_id res chain seq x y z
N LYS A 1 -2.87 18.09 12.74
CA LYS A 1 -3.28 17.04 11.81
C LYS A 1 -2.35 15.86 11.98
N ALA A 2 -2.87 14.65 12.24
CA ALA A 2 -2.06 13.44 12.35
C ALA A 2 -1.56 12.99 10.96
N LEU A 3 -0.47 12.21 10.92
CA LEU A 3 0.10 11.75 9.66
C LEU A 3 -0.91 10.93 8.82
N ILE A 4 -1.68 10.07 9.48
CA ILE A 4 -2.72 9.27 8.83
C ILE A 4 -3.80 10.11 8.14
N ASP A 5 -4.08 11.33 8.62
CA ASP A 5 -5.11 12.20 8.02
C ASP A 5 -4.75 12.62 6.59
N TYR A 6 -3.46 12.71 6.26
CA TYR A 6 -3.04 12.99 4.88
C TYR A 6 -3.41 11.88 3.92
N ASN A 7 -3.36 10.63 4.37
CA ASN A 7 -3.83 9.50 3.56
C ASN A 7 -5.35 9.58 3.35
N PHE A 8 -6.11 9.89 4.39
CA PHE A 8 -7.56 10.05 4.27
C PHE A 8 -7.96 11.20 3.35
N ASP A 9 -7.21 12.31 3.34
CA ASP A 9 -7.44 13.38 2.35
C ASP A 9 -7.27 12.87 0.92
N ARG A 10 -6.19 12.11 0.66
CA ARG A 10 -5.93 11.55 -0.68
C ARG A 10 -6.99 10.54 -1.09
N LEU A 11 -7.47 9.72 -0.16
CA LEU A 11 -8.57 8.79 -0.40
C LEU A 11 -9.86 9.55 -0.73
N ALA A 12 -10.18 10.62 0.03
CA ALA A 12 -11.35 11.46 -0.21
C ALA A 12 -11.29 12.14 -1.58
N GLU A 13 -10.13 12.71 -1.96
CA GLU A 13 -9.90 13.31 -3.28
C GLU A 13 -10.09 12.29 -4.42
N ALA A 14 -9.77 11.03 -4.15
CA ALA A 14 -10.01 9.94 -5.10
C ALA A 14 -11.45 9.41 -5.10
N GLY A 15 -12.35 9.96 -4.26
CA GLY A 15 -13.72 9.50 -4.13
C GLY A 15 -13.89 8.20 -3.34
N ILE A 16 -12.83 7.73 -2.68
CA ILE A 16 -12.84 6.51 -1.87
C ILE A 16 -13.39 6.87 -0.49
N LYS A 17 -14.46 6.18 -0.07
CA LYS A 17 -15.13 6.41 1.22
C LYS A 17 -15.17 5.19 2.13
N ASN A 18 -14.76 4.04 1.66
CA ASN A 18 -14.72 2.81 2.45
C ASN A 18 -13.27 2.52 2.83
N ALA A 19 -12.99 2.37 4.12
CA ALA A 19 -11.65 2.04 4.58
C ALA A 19 -11.70 0.99 5.71
N VAL A 20 -10.83 -0.02 5.59
CA VAL A 20 -10.52 -0.94 6.68
C VAL A 20 -9.21 -0.50 7.30
N VAL A 21 -9.19 -0.28 8.60
CA VAL A 21 -8.03 0.20 9.34
C VAL A 21 -7.57 -0.87 10.31
N ASN A 22 -6.34 -1.34 10.14
CA ASN A 22 -5.72 -2.27 11.08
C ASN A 22 -5.30 -1.53 12.36
N LEU A 23 -5.65 -2.08 13.49
CA LEU A 23 -5.38 -1.53 14.82
C LEU A 23 -4.62 -2.54 15.66
N CYS A 24 -3.46 -2.14 16.20
CA CYS A 24 -2.71 -2.91 17.18
C CYS A 24 -2.34 -2.00 18.36
N TYR A 25 -1.20 -1.34 18.29
CA TYR A 25 -0.75 -0.42 19.34
C TYR A 25 -1.58 0.86 19.34
N ARG A 26 -2.12 1.22 20.54
CA ARG A 26 -2.99 2.40 20.74
C ARG A 26 -4.23 2.44 19.83
N GLY A 27 -4.81 1.27 19.53
CA GLY A 27 -5.95 1.15 18.62
C GLY A 27 -7.12 2.05 18.98
N ASP A 28 -7.47 2.17 20.26
CA ASP A 28 -8.58 3.02 20.73
C ASP A 28 -8.35 4.51 20.42
N MET A 29 -7.10 4.99 20.52
CA MET A 29 -6.77 6.39 20.17
C MET A 29 -6.95 6.63 18.67
N ILE A 30 -6.48 5.69 17.84
CA ILE A 30 -6.59 5.78 16.38
C ILE A 30 -8.07 5.72 15.98
N ARG A 31 -8.83 4.78 16.54
CA ARG A 31 -10.27 4.66 16.31
C ARG A 31 -11.01 5.95 16.64
N LYS A 32 -10.81 6.47 17.86
CA LYS A 32 -11.45 7.71 18.31
C LYS A 32 -11.09 8.89 17.42
N HIS A 33 -9.80 9.02 17.04
CA HIS A 33 -9.33 10.09 16.17
C HIS A 33 -9.99 10.02 14.80
N LEU A 34 -9.91 8.87 14.13
CA LEU A 34 -10.42 8.71 12.76
C LEU A 34 -11.94 8.86 12.69
N THR A 35 -12.67 8.33 13.64
CA THR A 35 -14.14 8.50 13.70
C THR A 35 -14.54 9.97 13.84
N ALA A 36 -13.79 10.75 14.61
CA ALA A 36 -14.06 12.18 14.78
C ALA A 36 -13.57 13.03 13.61
N ALA A 37 -12.40 12.74 13.05
CA ALA A 37 -11.76 13.55 12.01
C ALA A 37 -12.31 13.26 10.60
N HIS A 38 -12.82 12.05 10.35
CA HIS A 38 -13.25 11.58 9.03
C HIS A 38 -14.67 10.97 9.07
N PRO A 39 -15.71 11.74 9.48
CA PRO A 39 -17.08 11.24 9.65
C PRO A 39 -17.73 10.80 8.33
N ASP A 40 -17.23 11.25 7.19
CA ASP A 40 -17.75 10.90 5.86
C ASP A 40 -17.23 9.56 5.33
N PHE A 41 -16.34 8.90 6.09
CA PHE A 41 -15.82 7.58 5.74
C PHE A 41 -16.60 6.45 6.43
N ASN A 42 -16.86 5.40 5.68
CA ASN A 42 -17.32 4.12 6.23
C ASN A 42 -16.10 3.37 6.77
N LEU A 43 -15.80 3.57 8.05
CA LEU A 43 -14.64 2.99 8.72
C LEU A 43 -14.99 1.62 9.31
N VAL A 44 -14.20 0.61 8.96
CA VAL A 44 -14.21 -0.70 9.58
C VAL A 44 -12.84 -0.93 10.21
N PHE A 45 -12.81 -1.42 11.45
CA PHE A 45 -11.57 -1.62 12.18
C PHE A 45 -11.28 -3.12 12.33
N SER A 46 -10.05 -3.50 11.95
CA SER A 46 -9.51 -4.84 12.12
C SER A 46 -8.53 -4.83 13.30
N GLU A 47 -8.93 -5.37 14.43
CA GLU A 47 -8.10 -5.36 15.63
C GLU A 47 -7.09 -6.51 15.63
N GLU A 48 -5.85 -6.20 15.99
CA GLU A 48 -4.77 -7.17 16.13
C GLU A 48 -4.34 -7.21 17.60
N ALA A 49 -4.45 -8.39 18.23
CA ALA A 49 -4.00 -8.59 19.62
C ALA A 49 -2.47 -8.44 19.73
N GLU A 50 -1.76 -8.80 18.67
CA GLU A 50 -0.33 -8.62 18.48
C GLU A 50 -0.04 -8.24 17.02
N ALA A 51 1.09 -7.56 16.78
CA ALA A 51 1.44 -7.09 15.45
C ALA A 51 1.68 -8.27 14.49
N LEU A 52 0.85 -8.36 13.44
CA LEU A 52 0.87 -9.41 12.42
C LEU A 52 1.77 -9.06 11.23
N GLU A 53 2.44 -7.91 11.25
CA GLU A 53 3.07 -7.27 10.12
C GLU A 53 2.05 -6.89 9.02
N THR A 54 2.49 -6.20 7.97
CA THR A 54 1.54 -5.66 6.98
C THR A 54 0.80 -6.76 6.21
N GLY A 55 1.49 -7.83 5.84
CA GLY A 55 0.87 -8.94 5.08
C GLY A 55 -0.16 -9.71 5.92
N GLY A 56 0.20 -10.06 7.16
CA GLY A 56 -0.69 -10.76 8.08
C GLY A 56 -1.91 -9.91 8.47
N GLY A 57 -1.69 -8.62 8.75
CA GLY A 57 -2.76 -7.68 9.06
C GLY A 57 -3.78 -7.56 7.92
N ILE A 58 -3.31 -7.42 6.67
CA ILE A 58 -4.20 -7.39 5.49
C ILE A 58 -4.93 -8.72 5.33
N ARG A 59 -4.21 -9.85 5.47
CA ARG A 59 -4.83 -11.19 5.38
C ARG A 59 -5.97 -11.34 6.40
N LYS A 60 -5.77 -10.91 7.64
CA LYS A 60 -6.82 -10.88 8.67
C LYS A 60 -8.01 -10.00 8.27
N ALA A 61 -7.74 -8.86 7.64
CA ALA A 61 -8.75 -7.91 7.22
C ALA A 61 -9.51 -8.31 5.94
N LEU A 62 -9.06 -9.30 5.17
CA LEU A 62 -9.68 -9.72 3.90
C LEU A 62 -11.20 -9.97 4.00
N PRO A 63 -11.76 -10.60 5.05
CA PRO A 63 -13.21 -10.79 5.15
C PRO A 63 -14.00 -9.48 5.20
N LEU A 64 -13.37 -8.38 5.62
CA LEU A 64 -13.97 -7.05 5.73
C LEU A 64 -13.89 -6.26 4.41
N LEU A 65 -13.02 -6.67 3.51
CA LEU A 65 -12.85 -6.10 2.18
C LEU A 65 -13.75 -6.83 1.19
N LYS A 66 -14.57 -6.11 0.43
CA LYS A 66 -15.55 -6.71 -0.50
C LYS A 66 -15.02 -6.83 -1.93
N ASP A 67 -14.15 -5.92 -2.32
CA ASP A 67 -13.67 -5.81 -3.69
C ASP A 67 -12.59 -6.85 -4.03
N PRO A 68 -12.46 -7.24 -5.30
CA PRO A 68 -11.45 -8.19 -5.76
C PRO A 68 -10.02 -7.62 -5.72
N ALA A 69 -9.90 -6.30 -5.75
CA ALA A 69 -8.65 -5.55 -5.59
C ALA A 69 -8.91 -4.29 -4.75
N PHE A 70 -7.93 -3.87 -3.99
CA PHE A 70 -8.05 -2.75 -3.06
C PHE A 70 -6.72 -2.00 -2.91
N PHE A 71 -6.81 -0.73 -2.54
CA PHE A 71 -5.64 0.05 -2.16
C PHE A 71 -5.15 -0.37 -0.78
N VAL A 72 -3.82 -0.43 -0.65
CA VAL A 72 -3.11 -0.53 0.63
C VAL A 72 -2.28 0.74 0.79
N CYS A 73 -2.49 1.47 1.88
CA CYS A 73 -1.80 2.71 2.19
C CYS A 73 -1.08 2.57 3.53
N ASN A 74 0.23 2.77 3.54
CA ASN A 74 0.99 2.85 4.78
C ASN A 74 0.65 4.18 5.49
N SER A 75 0.37 4.12 6.80
CA SER A 75 -0.05 5.29 7.58
C SER A 75 1.08 6.24 7.97
N ASP A 76 2.33 5.85 7.74
CA ASP A 76 3.56 6.57 8.10
C ASP A 76 4.20 7.32 6.92
N VAL A 77 3.54 7.35 5.78
CA VAL A 77 3.99 8.05 4.58
C VAL A 77 2.97 9.12 4.18
N PHE A 78 3.46 10.28 3.80
CA PHE A 78 2.66 11.26 3.09
C PHE A 78 3.39 11.75 1.85
N PHE A 79 2.64 12.21 0.86
CA PHE A 79 3.19 12.73 -0.39
C PHE A 79 2.40 13.97 -0.86
N VAL A 80 3.06 14.78 -1.66
CA VAL A 80 2.45 15.92 -2.34
C VAL A 80 2.24 15.53 -3.79
N ASP A 81 0.99 15.48 -4.21
CA ASP A 81 0.65 15.21 -5.60
C ASP A 81 0.90 16.47 -6.44
N ARG A 82 1.74 16.37 -7.46
CA ARG A 82 2.09 17.47 -8.37
C ARG A 82 1.48 17.32 -9.76
N GLY A 83 0.68 16.28 -9.95
CA GLY A 83 0.04 15.99 -11.24
C GLY A 83 -1.31 16.66 -11.42
N TYR A 84 -1.76 16.81 -12.66
CA TYR A 84 -3.13 17.24 -13.00
C TYR A 84 -4.19 16.24 -12.53
N LYS A 85 -3.83 14.97 -12.39
CA LYS A 85 -4.69 13.89 -11.93
C LYS A 85 -4.10 13.29 -10.67
N PRO A 86 -4.88 13.18 -9.58
CA PRO A 86 -4.44 12.57 -8.34
C PRO A 86 -3.82 11.20 -8.54
N VAL A 87 -2.77 10.87 -7.76
CA VAL A 87 -2.00 9.64 -7.95
C VAL A 87 -2.84 8.37 -7.80
N LEU A 88 -3.81 8.35 -6.89
CA LEU A 88 -4.69 7.19 -6.72
C LEU A 88 -5.56 6.93 -7.95
N TRP A 89 -6.02 8.01 -8.62
CA TRP A 89 -6.71 7.89 -9.91
C TRP A 89 -5.80 7.34 -11.00
N ARG A 90 -4.53 7.81 -11.06
CA ARG A 90 -3.56 7.30 -12.04
C ARG A 90 -3.26 5.83 -11.83
N MET A 91 -3.12 5.41 -10.56
CA MET A 91 -2.94 4.00 -10.22
C MET A 91 -4.17 3.16 -10.59
N ALA A 92 -5.39 3.65 -10.30
CA ALA A 92 -6.62 2.96 -10.68
C ALA A 92 -6.76 2.80 -12.21
N ASP A 93 -6.39 3.82 -12.99
CA ASP A 93 -6.41 3.74 -14.46
C ASP A 93 -5.35 2.77 -15.01
N ALA A 94 -4.20 2.66 -14.33
CA ALA A 94 -3.12 1.76 -14.73
C ALA A 94 -3.37 0.31 -14.29
N TRP A 95 -4.31 0.09 -13.36
CA TRP A 95 -4.64 -1.24 -12.87
C TRP A 95 -5.27 -2.11 -13.95
N ASP A 96 -4.69 -3.27 -14.18
CA ASP A 96 -5.23 -4.31 -15.06
C ASP A 96 -5.10 -5.68 -14.35
N GLU A 97 -6.20 -6.22 -13.86
CA GLU A 97 -6.23 -7.50 -13.13
C GLU A 97 -5.75 -8.71 -13.97
N LYS A 98 -5.71 -8.59 -15.29
CA LYS A 98 -5.16 -9.60 -16.18
C LYS A 98 -3.63 -9.56 -16.20
N LYS A 99 -3.03 -8.41 -15.93
CA LYS A 99 -1.58 -8.19 -15.96
C LYS A 99 -0.96 -8.23 -14.57
N TYR A 100 -1.64 -7.69 -13.57
CA TYR A 100 -1.06 -7.46 -12.25
C TYR A 100 -1.79 -8.22 -11.14
N ASP A 101 -1.02 -8.73 -10.20
CA ASP A 101 -1.50 -9.14 -8.89
C ASP A 101 -1.26 -8.02 -7.87
N ILE A 102 -0.23 -7.21 -8.10
CA ILE A 102 0.11 -6.02 -7.31
C ILE A 102 0.62 -4.91 -8.21
N LEU A 103 0.17 -3.67 -7.97
CA LEU A 103 0.68 -2.46 -8.59
C LEU A 103 1.23 -1.54 -7.49
N LEU A 104 2.49 -1.12 -7.60
CA LEU A 104 3.17 -0.29 -6.60
C LEU A 104 3.21 1.17 -7.04
N LEU A 105 3.06 2.09 -6.09
CA LEU A 105 3.50 3.46 -6.28
C LEU A 105 5.02 3.52 -6.08
N LEU A 106 5.76 3.85 -7.12
CA LEU A 106 7.21 4.07 -7.05
C LEU A 106 7.52 5.56 -7.15
N GLN A 107 8.43 6.02 -6.31
CA GLN A 107 8.93 7.39 -6.29
C GLN A 107 10.42 7.41 -6.66
N ASP A 108 10.80 8.26 -7.62
CA ASP A 108 12.21 8.49 -7.94
C ASP A 108 12.92 9.08 -6.72
N LEU A 109 14.07 8.53 -6.34
CA LEU A 109 14.85 8.97 -5.18
C LEU A 109 15.24 10.45 -5.25
N LYS A 110 15.38 11.02 -6.46
CA LYS A 110 15.72 12.44 -6.60
C LYS A 110 14.65 13.37 -6.04
N ASP A 111 13.38 12.92 -6.05
CA ASP A 111 12.20 13.67 -5.59
C ASP A 111 11.77 13.31 -4.16
N VAL A 112 12.48 12.40 -3.49
CA VAL A 112 12.23 12.02 -2.09
C VAL A 112 12.88 13.03 -1.16
N CYS A 113 12.15 13.47 -0.14
CA CYS A 113 12.67 14.29 0.95
C CYS A 113 13.09 13.39 2.13
N GLY A 114 14.18 13.73 2.80
CA GLY A 114 14.69 12.99 3.95
C GLY A 114 15.70 11.91 3.59
N ASP A 115 15.79 10.84 4.40
CA ASP A 115 16.70 9.72 4.14
C ASP A 115 16.17 8.88 2.96
N LYS A 116 16.96 8.83 1.91
CA LYS A 116 16.61 8.15 0.67
C LYS A 116 17.08 6.69 0.62
N GLY A 117 18.01 6.33 1.48
CA GLY A 117 18.64 5.02 1.42
C GLY A 117 19.25 4.71 0.03
N VAL A 118 19.29 3.43 -0.32
CA VAL A 118 19.82 2.94 -1.63
C VAL A 118 18.71 2.60 -2.64
N GLY A 119 17.47 2.96 -2.32
CA GLY A 119 16.28 2.63 -3.10
C GLY A 119 15.81 1.18 -2.93
N ASP A 120 14.58 0.95 -3.31
CA ASP A 120 13.90 -0.33 -3.15
C ASP A 120 13.73 -1.09 -4.46
N TYR A 121 13.65 -0.37 -5.59
CA TYR A 121 13.34 -0.93 -6.90
C TYR A 121 14.14 -0.32 -8.03
N ARG A 122 14.34 -1.11 -9.09
CA ARG A 122 14.75 -0.63 -10.41
C ARG A 122 13.82 -1.18 -11.48
N VAL A 123 13.75 -0.47 -12.59
CA VAL A 123 13.00 -0.90 -13.78
C VAL A 123 14.02 -1.33 -14.84
N GLY A 124 13.97 -2.60 -15.19
CA GLY A 124 14.81 -3.18 -16.24
C GLY A 124 14.19 -3.05 -17.63
N THR A 125 14.83 -3.68 -18.60
CA THR A 125 14.36 -3.75 -19.99
C THR A 125 12.96 -4.39 -20.07
N GLY A 126 12.11 -3.81 -20.91
CA GLY A 126 10.71 -4.27 -21.07
C GLY A 126 9.79 -3.92 -19.90
N GLY A 127 10.19 -2.97 -19.04
CA GLY A 127 9.34 -2.52 -17.93
C GLY A 127 9.26 -3.49 -16.76
N LYS A 128 10.14 -4.48 -16.70
CA LYS A 128 10.20 -5.41 -15.56
C LYS A 128 10.74 -4.71 -14.33
N ILE A 129 10.00 -4.81 -13.24
CA ILE A 129 10.40 -4.27 -11.95
C ILE A 129 11.20 -5.31 -11.17
N GLU A 130 12.27 -4.88 -10.51
CA GLU A 130 13.15 -5.71 -9.68
C GLU A 130 13.37 -5.05 -8.32
N ARG A 131 13.12 -5.81 -7.26
CA ARG A 131 13.31 -5.36 -5.89
C ARG A 131 14.78 -5.45 -5.47
N ASN A 132 15.23 -4.45 -4.73
CA ASN A 132 16.56 -4.40 -4.12
C ASN A 132 16.61 -5.22 -2.82
N ALA A 133 16.58 -6.54 -2.93
CA ALA A 133 16.63 -7.43 -1.77
C ALA A 133 17.96 -7.33 -1.01
N ALA A 134 19.07 -7.10 -1.72
CA ALA A 134 20.41 -7.01 -1.16
C ALA A 134 20.78 -5.63 -0.61
N LYS A 135 19.88 -4.63 -0.77
CA LYS A 135 20.13 -3.23 -0.36
C LYS A 135 21.42 -2.66 -0.92
N THR A 136 21.68 -2.90 -2.20
CA THR A 136 22.83 -2.39 -2.95
C THR A 136 22.49 -1.10 -3.68
N ALA A 137 23.51 -0.33 -4.11
CA ALA A 137 23.32 0.86 -4.94
C ALA A 137 22.77 0.49 -6.35
N GLY A 138 22.22 1.49 -7.05
CA GLY A 138 21.74 1.33 -8.43
C GLY A 138 20.23 1.05 -8.55
N TYR A 139 19.48 1.28 -7.47
CA TYR A 139 18.01 1.16 -7.45
C TYR A 139 17.40 2.57 -7.27
N PRO A 140 17.00 3.23 -8.35
CA PRO A 140 16.63 4.65 -8.31
C PRO A 140 15.24 4.93 -7.74
N TYR A 141 14.45 3.91 -7.43
CA TYR A 141 13.09 4.09 -6.98
C TYR A 141 12.87 3.58 -5.55
N MET A 142 12.09 4.35 -4.80
CA MET A 142 11.57 3.97 -3.47
C MET A 142 10.11 3.55 -3.60
N PHE A 143 9.69 2.58 -2.79
CA PHE A 143 8.26 2.27 -2.62
C PHE A 143 7.58 3.41 -1.86
N GLY A 144 6.61 4.04 -2.51
CA GLY A 144 5.90 5.21 -1.99
C GLY A 144 4.82 4.90 -0.94
N GLY A 145 4.81 3.68 -0.38
CA GLY A 145 3.87 3.30 0.69
C GLY A 145 2.44 3.05 0.22
N ILE A 146 2.15 3.09 -1.08
CA ILE A 146 0.82 2.83 -1.64
C ILE A 146 0.91 1.72 -2.69
N SER A 147 -0.03 0.80 -2.65
CA SER A 147 -0.18 -0.25 -3.66
C SER A 147 -1.65 -0.57 -3.93
N ILE A 148 -1.95 -1.09 -5.13
CA ILE A 148 -3.18 -1.82 -5.40
C ILE A 148 -2.84 -3.30 -5.32
N VAL A 149 -3.63 -4.06 -4.56
CA VAL A 149 -3.39 -5.47 -4.30
C VAL A 149 -4.62 -6.28 -4.67
N SER A 150 -4.43 -7.29 -5.52
CA SER A 150 -5.47 -8.28 -5.81
C SER A 150 -5.66 -9.22 -4.62
N ARG A 151 -6.91 -9.46 -4.22
CA ARG A 151 -7.24 -10.47 -3.22
C ARG A 151 -6.69 -11.86 -3.57
N LYS A 152 -6.58 -12.18 -4.86
CA LYS A 152 -6.10 -13.47 -5.37
C LYS A 152 -4.67 -13.80 -4.93
N ILE A 153 -3.82 -12.79 -4.68
CA ILE A 153 -2.43 -13.02 -4.27
C ILE A 153 -2.31 -13.73 -2.91
N PHE A 154 -3.34 -13.61 -2.06
CA PHE A 154 -3.41 -14.27 -0.75
C PHE A 154 -3.89 -15.73 -0.84
N ALA A 155 -4.26 -16.23 -2.02
CA ALA A 155 -4.71 -17.60 -2.17
C ALA A 155 -3.58 -18.58 -1.81
N GLY A 156 -3.85 -19.46 -0.83
CA GLY A 156 -2.86 -20.42 -0.32
C GLY A 156 -1.92 -19.87 0.75
N GLU A 157 -2.01 -18.57 1.10
CA GLU A 157 -1.24 -18.04 2.21
C GLU A 157 -1.88 -18.46 3.55
N THR A 158 -1.12 -19.19 4.36
CA THR A 158 -1.58 -19.74 5.63
C THR A 158 -0.93 -19.08 6.86
N ARG A 159 0.17 -18.37 6.67
CA ARG A 159 0.89 -17.68 7.76
C ARG A 159 0.02 -16.59 8.37
N GLU A 160 0.01 -16.50 9.69
CA GLU A 160 -0.68 -15.43 10.39
C GLU A 160 0.13 -14.13 10.36
N LYS A 161 1.44 -14.23 10.57
CA LYS A 161 2.35 -13.10 10.65
C LYS A 161 3.38 -13.17 9.52
N PHE A 162 3.36 -12.17 8.63
CA PHE A 162 4.31 -12.07 7.52
C PHE A 162 4.30 -10.67 6.89
N SER A 163 5.39 -10.33 6.23
CA SER A 163 5.54 -9.06 5.52
C SER A 163 4.79 -9.07 4.18
N LEU A 164 4.13 -7.99 3.83
CA LEU A 164 3.54 -7.81 2.50
C LEU A 164 4.60 -7.89 1.38
N ARG A 165 5.87 -7.63 1.69
CA ARG A 165 7.00 -7.77 0.76
C ARG A 165 7.12 -9.18 0.20
N ASP A 166 6.76 -10.20 0.98
CA ASP A 166 6.78 -11.59 0.50
C ASP A 166 5.81 -11.78 -0.68
N LEU A 167 4.66 -11.10 -0.65
CA LEU A 167 3.72 -11.10 -1.76
C LEU A 167 4.19 -10.23 -2.93
N PHE A 168 4.95 -9.16 -2.68
CA PHE A 168 5.60 -8.41 -3.76
C PHE A 168 6.61 -9.28 -4.51
N ASP A 169 7.42 -10.05 -3.77
CA ASP A 169 8.38 -10.98 -4.36
C ASP A 169 7.68 -12.10 -5.14
N LEU A 170 6.58 -12.61 -4.61
CA LEU A 170 5.75 -13.60 -5.30
C LEU A 170 5.14 -13.03 -6.60
N ALA A 171 4.59 -11.81 -6.57
CA ALA A 171 4.06 -11.16 -7.75
C ALA A 171 5.17 -10.88 -8.78
N GLN A 172 6.36 -10.44 -8.33
CA GLN A 172 7.53 -10.24 -9.18
C GLN A 172 7.97 -11.54 -9.86
N SER A 173 8.08 -12.64 -9.11
CA SER A 173 8.49 -13.95 -9.67
C SER A 173 7.54 -14.48 -10.74
N ARG A 174 6.26 -14.09 -10.63
CA ARG A 174 5.21 -14.43 -11.62
C ARG A 174 5.16 -13.45 -12.80
N GLY A 175 5.95 -12.38 -12.79
CA GLY A 175 5.87 -11.30 -13.77
C GLY A 175 4.57 -10.49 -13.67
N ARG A 176 3.94 -10.47 -12.48
CA ARG A 176 2.66 -9.81 -12.20
C ARG A 176 2.75 -8.68 -11.17
N LEU A 177 3.97 -8.17 -10.92
CA LEU A 177 4.22 -6.95 -10.16
C LEU A 177 4.36 -5.79 -11.14
N GLY A 178 3.52 -4.76 -11.00
CA GLY A 178 3.55 -3.53 -11.78
C GLY A 178 3.88 -2.29 -10.95
N PHE A 179 4.02 -1.13 -11.59
CA PHE A 179 4.28 0.16 -10.97
C PHE A 179 3.71 1.31 -11.80
#